data_fd162593d6f16e2b2f42a198d216d8bf
#
_entry.id   fd162593d6f16e2b2f42a198d216d8bf
#
_cell.length_a   1.000
_cell.length_b   1.000
_cell.length_c   1.000
_cell.angle_alpha   90.00
_cell.angle_beta   90.00
_cell.angle_gamma   90.00
#
_symmetry.space_group_name_H-M   'P 1'
#
loop_
_entity.id
_entity.type
_entity.pdbx_description
1 polymer ?
#
loop_
_entity_poly.entity_id
_entity_poly.type
_entity_poly.pdbx_seq_one_letter_code
_entity_poly.pdbx_strand_id
1 'polypeptide(L)'
;MKQKNIPLQITNALLELMKTMDYDSISITDIVAKAGVSRVTYYRHFKSKEDILIRYFVMAKDRFMKQTIIDGSPVSNDVIILSLFVYFKANMEVNKALRRAHLDNELLKFLSSEFLDNLPVKLDKYVAYFIAGALYNVLINWLDNDCSDSIDDVSKPFMYLQKAMEVIMKDRLSEMSNKR
;
A
#
# COMPACT_ATOMS: atom_id res chain seq x y z
N MET A 1 -7.88 17.75 -28.14
CA MET A 1 -7.30 18.36 -26.93
C MET A 1 -7.37 17.35 -25.79
N LYS A 2 -6.23 16.87 -25.25
CA LYS A 2 -6.25 16.00 -24.06
C LYS A 2 -6.81 16.81 -22.90
N GLN A 3 -7.94 16.37 -22.34
CA GLN A 3 -8.53 16.96 -21.16
C GLN A 3 -7.48 16.96 -20.04
N LYS A 4 -7.04 18.14 -19.58
CA LYS A 4 -6.04 18.26 -18.51
C LYS A 4 -6.63 17.65 -17.25
N ASN A 5 -6.07 16.55 -16.78
CA ASN A 5 -6.44 15.95 -15.48
C ASN A 5 -5.82 16.80 -14.35
N ILE A 6 -6.54 17.82 -13.92
CA ILE A 6 -6.09 18.80 -12.93
C ILE A 6 -5.69 18.12 -11.60
N PRO A 7 -6.46 17.18 -11.02
CA PRO A 7 -6.04 16.46 -9.83
C PRO A 7 -4.67 15.78 -9.99
N LEU A 8 -4.45 15.06 -11.08
CA LEU A 8 -3.17 14.40 -11.34
C LEU A 8 -2.02 15.41 -11.51
N GLN A 9 -2.29 16.54 -12.13
CA GLN A 9 -1.31 17.61 -12.31
C GLN A 9 -0.87 18.20 -10.96
N ILE A 10 -1.81 18.43 -10.04
CA ILE A 10 -1.53 18.91 -8.68
C ILE A 10 -0.78 17.84 -7.88
N THR A 11 -1.19 16.58 -7.97
CA THR A 11 -0.52 15.45 -7.30
C THR A 11 0.94 15.32 -7.75
N ASN A 12 1.18 15.33 -9.06
CA ASN A 12 2.54 15.24 -9.60
C ASN A 12 3.39 16.43 -9.17
N ALA A 13 2.83 17.63 -9.10
CA ALA A 13 3.55 18.81 -8.62
C ALA A 13 4.01 18.64 -7.17
N LEU A 14 3.17 18.14 -6.27
CA LEU A 14 3.55 17.84 -4.89
C LEU A 14 4.65 16.77 -4.83
N LEU A 15 4.49 15.66 -5.52
CA LEU A 15 5.49 14.57 -5.53
C LEU A 15 6.85 15.06 -6.06
N GLU A 16 6.87 15.92 -7.07
CA GLU A 16 8.12 16.50 -7.59
C GLU A 16 8.78 17.46 -6.58
N LEU A 17 7.99 18.27 -5.88
CA LEU A 17 8.53 19.15 -4.82
C LEU A 17 9.13 18.33 -3.67
N MET A 18 8.50 17.22 -3.28
CA MET A 18 8.96 16.34 -2.21
C MET A 18 10.29 15.62 -2.52
N LYS A 19 10.77 15.63 -3.77
CA LYS A 19 12.10 15.11 -4.12
C LYS A 19 13.23 16.03 -3.64
N THR A 20 12.96 17.32 -3.49
CA THR A 20 13.98 18.35 -3.22
C THR A 20 13.70 19.21 -1.99
N MET A 21 12.51 19.09 -1.40
CA MET A 21 12.08 19.86 -0.23
C MET A 21 11.48 18.94 0.81
N ASP A 22 11.67 19.27 2.07
CA ASP A 22 10.96 18.60 3.16
C ASP A 22 9.45 18.86 3.05
N TYR A 23 8.67 17.82 3.29
CA TYR A 23 7.21 17.89 3.15
C TYR A 23 6.59 19.03 3.95
N ASP A 24 7.03 19.23 5.20
CA ASP A 24 6.49 20.27 6.08
C ASP A 24 6.75 21.68 5.55
N SER A 25 7.85 21.87 4.83
CA SER A 25 8.25 23.16 4.23
C SER A 25 7.47 23.47 2.95
N ILE A 26 6.83 22.49 2.30
CA ILE A 26 6.07 22.70 1.07
C ILE A 26 4.74 23.39 1.38
N SER A 27 4.55 24.59 0.84
CA SER A 27 3.30 25.33 0.95
C SER A 27 2.34 25.04 -0.22
N ILE A 28 1.05 25.35 -0.02
CA ILE A 28 0.07 25.28 -1.12
C ILE A 28 0.45 26.24 -2.26
N THR A 29 1.13 27.35 -1.95
CA THR A 29 1.62 28.29 -2.96
C THR A 29 2.63 27.63 -3.89
N ASP A 30 3.56 26.86 -3.34
CA ASP A 30 4.57 26.14 -4.12
C ASP A 30 3.91 25.08 -5.02
N ILE A 31 2.93 24.34 -4.46
CA ILE A 31 2.20 23.32 -5.21
C ILE A 31 1.45 23.93 -6.39
N VAL A 32 0.69 25.01 -6.20
CA VAL A 32 -0.09 25.61 -7.29
C VAL A 32 0.79 26.28 -8.34
N ALA A 33 1.90 26.90 -7.91
CA ALA A 33 2.89 27.47 -8.81
C ALA A 33 3.52 26.37 -9.70
N LYS A 34 3.97 25.27 -9.08
CA LYS A 34 4.54 24.12 -9.78
C LYS A 34 3.54 23.44 -10.70
N ALA A 35 2.28 23.31 -10.26
CA ALA A 35 1.20 22.73 -11.05
C ALA A 35 0.67 23.66 -12.16
N GLY A 36 1.00 24.96 -12.13
CA GLY A 36 0.47 25.93 -13.10
C GLY A 36 -1.05 26.12 -12.98
N VAL A 37 -1.60 26.07 -11.74
CA VAL A 37 -3.03 26.24 -11.47
C VAL A 37 -3.26 27.36 -10.44
N SER A 38 -4.50 27.88 -10.36
CA SER A 38 -4.85 28.86 -9.33
C SER A 38 -5.13 28.19 -7.98
N ARG A 39 -5.01 28.95 -6.87
CA ARG A 39 -5.44 28.49 -5.54
C ARG A 39 -6.92 28.08 -5.51
N VAL A 40 -7.78 28.80 -6.21
CA VAL A 40 -9.22 28.45 -6.33
C VAL A 40 -9.37 27.08 -6.99
N THR A 41 -8.61 26.81 -8.05
CA THR A 41 -8.60 25.49 -8.71
C THR A 41 -8.11 24.40 -7.76
N TYR A 42 -7.06 24.66 -6.98
CA TYR A 42 -6.57 23.72 -5.97
C TYR A 42 -7.65 23.35 -4.96
N TYR A 43 -8.27 24.34 -4.30
CA TYR A 43 -9.28 24.08 -3.26
C TYR A 43 -10.60 23.49 -3.78
N ARG A 44 -10.83 23.56 -5.08
CA ARG A 44 -11.95 22.82 -5.72
C ARG A 44 -11.71 21.31 -5.70
N HIS A 45 -10.44 20.88 -5.69
CA HIS A 45 -10.07 19.47 -5.80
C HIS A 45 -9.55 18.88 -4.50
N PHE A 46 -8.81 19.64 -3.71
CA PHE A 46 -8.14 19.16 -2.50
C PHE A 46 -8.34 20.10 -1.32
N LYS A 47 -8.49 19.52 -0.13
CA LYS A 47 -8.67 20.28 1.12
C LYS A 47 -7.33 20.68 1.72
N SER A 48 -6.30 19.85 1.59
CA SER A 48 -4.96 20.06 2.12
C SER A 48 -3.91 19.29 1.28
N LYS A 49 -2.63 19.46 1.58
CA LYS A 49 -1.56 18.68 0.92
C LYS A 49 -1.60 17.20 1.32
N GLU A 50 -2.03 16.89 2.54
CA GLU A 50 -2.27 15.53 3.03
C GLU A 50 -3.37 14.84 2.20
N ASP A 51 -4.48 15.54 1.91
CA ASP A 51 -5.59 15.04 1.09
C ASP A 51 -5.12 14.59 -0.31
N ILE A 52 -4.11 15.27 -0.88
CA ILE A 52 -3.50 14.86 -2.16
C ILE A 52 -2.87 13.48 -2.03
N LEU A 53 -2.04 13.28 -0.99
CA LEU A 53 -1.29 12.03 -0.78
C LEU A 53 -2.22 10.88 -0.42
N ILE A 54 -3.20 11.11 0.45
CA ILE A 54 -4.20 10.10 0.83
C ILE A 54 -4.99 9.64 -0.40
N ARG A 55 -5.49 10.56 -1.21
CA ARG A 55 -6.22 10.20 -2.45
C ARG A 55 -5.34 9.48 -3.44
N TYR A 56 -4.08 9.87 -3.57
CA TYR A 56 -3.15 9.15 -4.43
C TYR A 56 -2.90 7.73 -3.92
N PHE A 57 -2.71 7.55 -2.62
CA PHE A 57 -2.59 6.23 -2.00
C PHE A 57 -3.83 5.35 -2.24
N VAL A 58 -5.04 5.91 -2.03
CA VAL A 58 -6.30 5.19 -2.29
C VAL A 58 -6.38 4.74 -3.76
N MET A 59 -6.06 5.63 -4.70
CA MET A 59 -6.05 5.26 -6.12
C MET A 59 -5.01 4.18 -6.45
N ALA A 60 -3.84 4.26 -5.84
CA ALA A 60 -2.77 3.28 -6.02
C ALA A 60 -3.18 1.91 -5.46
N LYS A 61 -3.74 1.89 -4.26
CA LYS A 61 -4.32 0.71 -3.60
C LYS A 61 -5.41 0.06 -4.44
N ASP A 62 -6.38 0.83 -4.92
CA ASP A 62 -7.49 0.32 -5.74
C ASP A 62 -6.97 -0.30 -7.05
N ARG A 63 -5.94 0.30 -7.65
CA ARG A 63 -5.28 -0.27 -8.83
C ARG A 63 -4.60 -1.59 -8.50
N PHE A 64 -3.86 -1.65 -7.39
CA PHE A 64 -3.23 -2.89 -6.92
C PHE A 64 -4.26 -3.99 -6.71
N MET A 65 -5.33 -3.72 -5.97
CA MET A 65 -6.39 -4.71 -5.69
C MET A 65 -7.04 -5.23 -6.98
N LYS A 66 -7.33 -4.34 -7.94
CA LYS A 66 -7.88 -4.74 -9.24
C LYS A 66 -6.94 -5.57 -10.10
N GLN A 67 -5.63 -5.34 -9.99
CA GLN A 67 -4.61 -6.10 -10.74
C GLN A 67 -4.32 -7.46 -10.11
N THR A 68 -4.45 -7.57 -8.79
CA THR A 68 -4.14 -8.79 -8.03
C THR A 68 -5.34 -9.74 -7.98
N ILE A 69 -6.57 -9.21 -7.98
CA ILE A 69 -7.81 -9.99 -8.01
C ILE A 69 -8.26 -10.10 -9.47
N ILE A 70 -7.56 -10.92 -10.28
CA ILE A 70 -7.92 -11.14 -11.68
C ILE A 70 -9.06 -12.16 -11.76
N ASP A 71 -10.21 -11.76 -12.30
CA ASP A 71 -11.29 -12.59 -12.88
C ASP A 71 -11.86 -13.73 -12.00
N GLY A 72 -11.92 -13.55 -10.67
CA GLY A 72 -12.56 -14.56 -9.79
C GLY A 72 -11.83 -15.91 -9.72
N SER A 73 -10.67 -16.04 -10.35
CA SER A 73 -9.82 -17.21 -10.21
C SER A 73 -9.10 -17.19 -8.87
N PRO A 74 -9.03 -18.32 -8.14
CA PRO A 74 -8.31 -18.40 -6.88
C PRO A 74 -6.81 -18.23 -7.13
N VAL A 75 -6.32 -17.00 -6.96
CA VAL A 75 -4.88 -16.72 -6.95
C VAL A 75 -4.31 -17.26 -5.64
N SER A 76 -3.18 -17.97 -5.69
CA SER A 76 -2.57 -18.47 -4.45
C SER A 76 -2.11 -17.30 -3.56
N ASN A 77 -2.14 -17.51 -2.25
CA ASN A 77 -1.68 -16.50 -1.28
C ASN A 77 -0.22 -16.07 -1.54
N ASP A 78 0.64 -16.99 -1.98
CA ASP A 78 2.04 -16.71 -2.34
C ASP A 78 2.13 -15.63 -3.42
N VAL A 79 1.29 -15.74 -4.46
CA VAL A 79 1.24 -14.76 -5.55
C VAL A 79 0.73 -13.41 -5.06
N ILE A 80 -0.26 -13.40 -4.17
CA ILE A 80 -0.81 -12.15 -3.60
C ILE A 80 0.24 -11.44 -2.74
N ILE A 81 0.92 -12.17 -1.86
CA ILE A 81 1.98 -11.62 -1.01
C ILE A 81 3.14 -11.09 -1.88
N LEU A 82 3.60 -11.89 -2.83
CA LEU A 82 4.66 -11.47 -3.75
C LEU A 82 4.27 -10.21 -4.54
N SER A 83 3.03 -10.18 -5.05
CA SER A 83 2.49 -9.00 -5.76
C SER A 83 2.48 -7.75 -4.89
N LEU A 84 2.22 -7.87 -3.58
CA LEU A 84 2.29 -6.75 -2.65
C LEU A 84 3.70 -6.16 -2.59
N PHE A 85 4.74 -6.99 -2.45
CA PHE A 85 6.14 -6.53 -2.42
C PHE A 85 6.57 -5.91 -3.76
N VAL A 86 6.21 -6.55 -4.88
CA VAL A 86 6.47 -6.01 -6.23
C VAL A 86 5.83 -4.63 -6.39
N TYR A 87 4.55 -4.52 -6.03
CA TYR A 87 3.81 -3.27 -6.15
C TYR A 87 4.34 -2.18 -5.21
N PHE A 88 4.68 -2.55 -3.98
CA PHE A 88 5.25 -1.64 -2.99
C PHE A 88 6.57 -1.04 -3.49
N LYS A 89 7.48 -1.87 -4.02
CA LYS A 89 8.75 -1.43 -4.62
C LYS A 89 8.53 -0.56 -5.85
N ALA A 90 7.61 -0.93 -6.73
CA ALA A 90 7.28 -0.15 -7.91
C ALA A 90 6.71 1.26 -7.59
N ASN A 91 6.12 1.42 -6.40
CA ASN A 91 5.57 2.69 -5.91
C ASN A 91 6.41 3.30 -4.76
N MET A 92 7.70 2.99 -4.70
CA MET A 92 8.61 3.38 -3.61
C MET A 92 8.59 4.90 -3.34
N GLU A 93 8.63 5.74 -4.38
CA GLU A 93 8.63 7.20 -4.21
C GLU A 93 7.36 7.73 -3.54
N VAL A 94 6.20 7.13 -3.84
CA VAL A 94 4.93 7.47 -3.20
C VAL A 94 4.93 7.04 -1.73
N ASN A 95 5.40 5.81 -1.47
CA ASN A 95 5.49 5.28 -0.11
C ASN A 95 6.45 6.13 0.74
N LYS A 96 7.59 6.58 0.17
CA LYS A 96 8.49 7.54 0.81
C LYS A 96 7.80 8.88 1.07
N ALA A 97 6.99 9.37 0.13
CA ALA A 97 6.23 10.60 0.32
C ALA A 97 5.23 10.49 1.47
N LEU A 98 4.49 9.37 1.56
CA LEU A 98 3.60 9.10 2.69
C LEU A 98 4.37 9.04 4.03
N ARG A 99 5.53 8.38 4.04
CA ARG A 99 6.39 8.28 5.21
C ARG A 99 6.88 9.65 5.69
N ARG A 100 7.36 10.50 4.77
CA ARG A 100 7.79 11.87 5.06
C ARG A 100 6.65 12.77 5.54
N ALA A 101 5.44 12.50 5.10
CA ALA A 101 4.24 13.22 5.51
C ALA A 101 3.58 12.64 6.78
N HIS A 102 4.21 11.68 7.46
CA HIS A 102 3.67 10.97 8.63
C HIS A 102 2.30 10.31 8.37
N LEU A 103 2.06 9.86 7.12
CA LEU A 103 0.83 9.22 6.66
C LEU A 103 1.01 7.71 6.39
N ASP A 104 2.12 7.13 6.82
CA ASP A 104 2.42 5.70 6.66
C ASP A 104 1.45 4.78 7.43
N ASN A 105 0.71 5.31 8.42
CA ASN A 105 -0.40 4.62 9.07
C ASN A 105 -1.54 4.24 8.08
N GLU A 106 -1.66 4.89 6.95
CA GLU A 106 -2.63 4.51 5.91
C GLU A 106 -2.28 3.15 5.29
N LEU A 107 -0.99 2.83 5.17
CA LEU A 107 -0.53 1.49 4.78
C LEU A 107 -0.95 0.44 5.80
N LEU A 108 -0.75 0.70 7.10
CA LEU A 108 -1.16 -0.25 8.16
C LEU A 108 -2.67 -0.47 8.16
N LYS A 109 -3.47 0.58 8.00
CA LYS A 109 -4.93 0.47 7.85
C LYS A 109 -5.31 -0.39 6.66
N PHE A 110 -4.69 -0.15 5.50
CA PHE A 110 -4.94 -0.97 4.31
C PHE A 110 -4.62 -2.44 4.55
N LEU A 111 -3.45 -2.74 5.12
CA LEU A 111 -3.04 -4.12 5.39
C LEU A 111 -3.99 -4.82 6.36
N SER A 112 -4.41 -4.14 7.43
CA SER A 112 -5.21 -4.74 8.50
C SER A 112 -6.70 -4.85 8.20
N SER A 113 -7.24 -4.03 7.29
CA SER A 113 -8.69 -4.00 7.03
C SER A 113 -9.11 -4.41 5.62
N GLU A 114 -8.24 -4.27 4.64
CA GLU A 114 -8.64 -4.52 3.25
C GLU A 114 -7.81 -5.61 2.59
N PHE A 115 -6.49 -5.60 2.76
CA PHE A 115 -5.61 -6.55 2.10
C PHE A 115 -5.86 -7.99 2.60
N LEU A 116 -5.83 -8.18 3.92
CA LEU A 116 -6.01 -9.51 4.53
C LEU A 116 -7.44 -10.05 4.39
N ASP A 117 -8.45 -9.18 4.40
CA ASP A 117 -9.85 -9.57 4.20
C ASP A 117 -10.12 -10.10 2.78
N ASN A 118 -9.29 -9.74 1.81
CA ASN A 118 -9.38 -10.21 0.42
C ASN A 118 -8.50 -11.44 0.14
N LEU A 119 -7.79 -11.98 1.14
CA LEU A 119 -7.10 -13.24 0.97
C LEU A 119 -8.10 -14.42 0.80
N PRO A 120 -7.77 -15.43 -0.02
CA PRO A 120 -8.60 -16.62 -0.21
C PRO A 120 -8.91 -17.38 1.09
N VAL A 121 -8.00 -17.32 2.05
CA VAL A 121 -8.16 -17.94 3.37
C VAL A 121 -8.58 -16.88 4.38
N LYS A 122 -9.75 -17.05 5.00
CA LYS A 122 -10.16 -16.19 6.11
C LYS A 122 -9.33 -16.50 7.35
N LEU A 123 -8.65 -15.49 7.83
CA LEU A 123 -7.83 -15.55 9.04
C LEU A 123 -8.66 -15.19 10.28
N ASP A 124 -8.27 -15.76 11.45
CA ASP A 124 -8.72 -15.23 12.73
C ASP A 124 -8.29 -13.74 12.85
N LYS A 125 -9.14 -12.94 13.51
CA LYS A 125 -8.94 -11.50 13.63
C LYS A 125 -7.56 -11.13 14.20
N TYR A 126 -7.11 -11.83 15.24
CA TYR A 126 -5.83 -11.53 15.88
C TYR A 126 -4.64 -12.01 15.05
N VAL A 127 -4.79 -13.12 14.35
CA VAL A 127 -3.81 -13.59 13.36
C VAL A 127 -3.69 -12.60 12.21
N ALA A 128 -4.81 -12.04 11.73
CA ALA A 128 -4.80 -11.01 10.71
C ALA A 128 -4.05 -9.75 11.17
N TYR A 129 -4.30 -9.25 12.38
CA TYR A 129 -3.57 -8.10 12.93
C TYR A 129 -2.08 -8.39 13.13
N PHE A 130 -1.71 -9.59 13.56
CA PHE A 130 -0.32 -10.00 13.68
C PHE A 130 0.40 -9.96 12.33
N ILE A 131 -0.21 -10.54 11.29
CA ILE A 131 0.34 -10.56 9.94
C ILE A 131 0.42 -9.13 9.35
N ALA A 132 -0.63 -8.32 9.53
CA ALA A 132 -0.64 -6.93 9.08
C ALA A 132 0.49 -6.11 9.70
N GLY A 133 0.70 -6.26 11.01
CA GLY A 133 1.79 -5.61 11.72
C GLY A 133 3.16 -6.08 11.25
N ALA A 134 3.34 -7.38 11.02
CA ALA A 134 4.58 -7.94 10.49
C ALA A 134 4.87 -7.42 9.07
N LEU A 135 3.88 -7.44 8.17
CA LEU A 135 4.01 -6.89 6.80
C LEU A 135 4.35 -5.40 6.84
N TYR A 136 3.62 -4.62 7.64
CA TYR A 136 3.87 -3.19 7.79
C TYR A 136 5.31 -2.91 8.22
N ASN A 137 5.78 -3.56 9.29
CA ASN A 137 7.14 -3.34 9.80
C ASN A 137 8.22 -3.72 8.78
N VAL A 138 8.05 -4.84 8.07
CA VAL A 138 9.00 -5.26 7.03
C VAL A 138 9.00 -4.28 5.85
N LEU A 139 7.81 -3.87 5.37
CA LEU A 139 7.69 -2.94 4.24
C LEU A 139 8.28 -1.56 4.59
N ILE A 140 8.04 -1.04 5.80
CA ILE A 140 8.60 0.24 6.24
C ILE A 140 10.12 0.16 6.42
N ASN A 141 10.62 -0.90 7.06
CA ASN A 141 12.08 -1.09 7.20
C ASN A 141 12.76 -1.21 5.83
N TRP A 142 12.16 -1.96 4.91
CA TRP A 142 12.66 -2.10 3.55
C TRP A 142 12.66 -0.77 2.79
N LEU A 143 11.61 0.05 2.97
CA LEU A 143 11.51 1.39 2.41
C LEU A 143 12.59 2.33 2.95
N ASP A 144 12.82 2.31 4.27
CA ASP A 144 13.81 3.13 4.95
C ASP A 144 15.26 2.77 4.50
N ASN A 145 15.44 1.54 3.95
CA ASN A 145 16.68 1.07 3.31
C ASN A 145 16.63 1.13 1.76
N ASP A 146 15.85 2.03 1.19
CA ASP A 146 15.73 2.24 -0.27
C ASP A 146 15.31 0.99 -1.06
N CYS A 147 14.60 0.07 -0.43
CA CYS A 147 14.23 -1.23 -1.01
C CYS A 147 15.45 -1.96 -1.62
N SER A 148 16.61 -1.89 -0.95
CA SER A 148 17.88 -2.42 -1.45
C SER A 148 17.92 -3.94 -1.51
N ASP A 149 17.28 -4.62 -0.54
CA ASP A 149 17.17 -6.08 -0.55
C ASP A 149 16.33 -6.59 -1.73
N SER A 150 16.54 -7.84 -2.12
CA SER A 150 15.73 -8.45 -3.17
C SER A 150 14.30 -8.69 -2.70
N ILE A 151 13.34 -8.66 -3.64
CA ILE A 151 11.94 -8.98 -3.34
C ILE A 151 11.82 -10.41 -2.79
N ASP A 152 12.62 -11.33 -3.30
CA ASP A 152 12.65 -12.72 -2.84
C ASP A 152 13.06 -12.81 -1.36
N ASP A 153 14.13 -12.13 -0.95
CA ASP A 153 14.60 -12.16 0.44
C ASP A 153 13.58 -11.59 1.42
N VAL A 154 12.95 -10.45 1.11
CA VAL A 154 11.99 -9.81 2.01
C VAL A 154 10.64 -10.48 2.05
N SER A 155 10.20 -11.15 0.98
CA SER A 155 8.92 -11.87 0.91
C SER A 155 8.98 -13.30 1.45
N LYS A 156 10.13 -13.94 1.38
CA LYS A 156 10.36 -15.35 1.75
C LYS A 156 9.87 -15.72 3.16
N PRO A 157 10.11 -14.93 4.22
CA PRO A 157 9.60 -15.23 5.56
C PRO A 157 8.06 -15.35 5.61
N PHE A 158 7.36 -14.53 4.84
CA PHE A 158 5.89 -14.58 4.79
C PHE A 158 5.38 -15.81 4.05
N MET A 159 6.07 -16.25 2.99
CA MET A 159 5.75 -17.49 2.29
C MET A 159 5.95 -18.72 3.18
N TYR A 160 7.00 -18.76 4.00
CA TYR A 160 7.23 -19.83 4.97
C TYR A 160 6.16 -19.82 6.06
N LEU A 161 5.83 -18.66 6.62
CA LEU A 161 4.78 -18.53 7.62
C LEU A 161 3.43 -19.01 7.08
N GLN A 162 3.08 -18.64 5.86
CA GLN A 162 1.85 -19.06 5.20
C GLN A 162 1.79 -20.59 5.06
N LYS A 163 2.86 -21.23 4.55
CA LYS A 163 2.92 -22.68 4.42
C LYS A 163 2.77 -23.41 5.77
N ALA A 164 3.42 -22.88 6.81
CA ALA A 164 3.27 -23.40 8.16
C ALA A 164 1.83 -23.29 8.67
N MET A 165 1.17 -22.16 8.42
CA MET A 165 -0.23 -21.96 8.78
C MET A 165 -1.18 -22.89 8.03
N GLU A 166 -0.97 -23.13 6.74
CA GLU A 166 -1.77 -24.07 5.95
C GLU A 166 -1.70 -25.50 6.49
N VAL A 167 -0.51 -25.94 6.92
CA VAL A 167 -0.32 -27.26 7.55
C VAL A 167 -1.09 -27.33 8.85
N ILE A 168 -0.93 -26.37 9.75
CA ILE A 168 -1.61 -26.32 11.06
C ILE A 168 -3.14 -26.29 10.89
N MET A 169 -3.65 -25.54 9.91
CA MET A 169 -5.09 -25.47 9.65
C MET A 169 -5.64 -26.78 9.11
N LYS A 170 -4.91 -27.47 8.21
CA LYS A 170 -5.31 -28.80 7.72
C LYS A 170 -5.37 -29.84 8.83
N ASP A 171 -4.38 -29.85 9.72
CA ASP A 171 -4.35 -30.77 10.85
C ASP A 171 -5.53 -30.54 11.81
N ARG A 172 -5.83 -29.29 12.14
CA ARG A 172 -6.99 -28.95 12.97
C ARG A 172 -8.32 -29.36 12.34
N LEU A 173 -8.49 -29.15 11.04
CA LEU A 173 -9.71 -29.56 10.32
C LEU A 173 -9.88 -31.10 10.33
N SER A 174 -8.78 -31.84 10.18
CA SER A 174 -8.80 -33.31 10.26
C SER A 174 -9.17 -33.82 11.66
N GLU A 175 -8.65 -33.20 12.73
CA GLU A 175 -8.99 -33.50 14.11
C GLU A 175 -10.48 -33.24 14.44
N MET A 176 -11.03 -32.13 13.91
CA MET A 176 -12.46 -31.79 14.10
C MET A 176 -13.39 -32.76 13.33
N SER A 177 -12.96 -33.26 12.19
CA SER A 177 -13.71 -34.25 11.40
C SER A 177 -13.73 -35.64 12.06
N ASN A 178 -12.64 -36.02 12.74
CA ASN A 178 -12.53 -37.32 13.44
C ASN A 178 -13.24 -37.37 14.81
N LYS A 179 -13.70 -36.22 15.32
CA LYS A 179 -14.46 -36.13 16.59
C LYS A 179 -15.98 -36.11 16.41
N ARG A 180 -16.46 -36.25 15.18
CA ARG A 180 -17.89 -36.48 14.85
C ARG A 180 -18.16 -37.94 14.52
#